data_e2215094233e75b2eb6113bb8eafc879
#
_entry.id   e2215094233e75b2eb6113bb8eafc879
#
_cell.length_a   1.000
_cell.length_b   1.000
_cell.length_c   1.000
_cell.angle_alpha   90.00
_cell.angle_beta   90.00
_cell.angle_gamma   90.00
#
_symmetry.space_group_name_H-M   'P 1'
#
loop_
_entity.id
_entity.type
_entity.pdbx_description
1 polymer ?
#
loop_
_entity_poly.entity_id
_entity_poly.type
_entity_poly.pdbx_seq_one_letter_code
_entity_poly.pdbx_strand_id
1 'polypeptide(L)'
;RLVENMLQIELGKEDTRSDWLARPLSDRQKRYAADDVLYLFRIYKLLLELLEQQQRQSWFAEEMLDLQRVAAERREALDYYLRVKGAWRLDALSLAVLKRLCEWREQAARALDKPRSHIVKDNVLLELANNKPTHMSQLHQIDDWYSRSVKRFGEQVLQEIANVDHNDLPDELPQPLSRAVSDVMKKMRVSINELAENQAIPKELMCNKKELESILRTTVEGKCVWPVRLVDGWRGSMVIPALQLVIDSSDAL
;
A
#
# COMPACT_ATOMS: atom_id res chain seq x y z
N ARG A 1 1.14 12.81 -20.66
CA ARG A 1 2.46 12.20 -20.92
C ARG A 1 2.39 10.98 -21.82
N LEU A 2 1.58 9.92 -21.50
CA LEU A 2 1.53 8.71 -22.35
C LEU A 2 1.02 9.03 -23.78
N VAL A 3 -0.09 9.76 -23.88
CA VAL A 3 -0.63 10.24 -25.18
C VAL A 3 0.40 11.10 -25.91
N GLU A 4 0.99 12.04 -25.21
CA GLU A 4 2.01 12.93 -25.75
C GLU A 4 3.23 12.17 -26.30
N ASN A 5 3.75 11.21 -25.51
CA ASN A 5 4.92 10.44 -25.91
C ASN A 5 4.63 9.46 -27.07
N MET A 6 3.47 8.81 -27.07
CA MET A 6 3.16 7.77 -28.04
C MET A 6 2.43 8.27 -29.30
N LEU A 7 1.65 9.33 -29.17
CA LEU A 7 0.83 9.86 -30.26
C LEU A 7 1.26 11.25 -30.72
N GLN A 8 2.21 11.91 -30.02
CA GLN A 8 2.66 13.28 -30.27
C GLN A 8 1.50 14.29 -30.19
N ILE A 9 0.52 14.03 -29.31
CA ILE A 9 -0.66 14.87 -29.09
C ILE A 9 -0.57 15.47 -27.70
N GLU A 10 -0.56 16.80 -27.61
CA GLU A 10 -0.60 17.50 -26.34
C GLU A 10 -2.06 17.63 -25.86
N LEU A 11 -2.34 17.17 -24.63
CA LEU A 11 -3.66 17.27 -23.99
C LEU A 11 -3.67 18.40 -22.97
N GLY A 12 -4.71 19.22 -23.00
CA GLY A 12 -4.96 20.25 -21.99
C GLY A 12 -5.22 19.62 -20.62
N LYS A 13 -4.64 20.21 -19.56
CA LYS A 13 -4.80 19.75 -18.16
C LYS A 13 -5.69 20.67 -17.32
N GLU A 14 -6.34 21.61 -17.95
CA GLU A 14 -6.98 22.76 -17.29
C GLU A 14 -8.19 22.36 -16.43
N ASP A 15 -8.89 21.28 -16.79
CA ASP A 15 -10.13 20.85 -16.12
C ASP A 15 -9.96 19.69 -15.12
N THR A 16 -8.75 19.22 -14.87
CA THR A 16 -8.47 18.11 -13.95
C THR A 16 -9.06 18.34 -12.55
N ARG A 17 -9.11 19.60 -12.08
CA ARG A 17 -9.58 20.00 -10.75
C ARG A 17 -10.87 20.82 -10.77
N SER A 18 -11.60 20.83 -11.89
CA SER A 18 -12.89 21.51 -11.99
C SER A 18 -13.96 20.78 -11.17
N ASP A 19 -15.06 21.46 -10.88
CA ASP A 19 -16.19 20.84 -10.19
C ASP A 19 -16.94 19.87 -11.14
N TRP A 20 -16.64 18.59 -11.04
CA TRP A 20 -17.25 17.52 -11.82
C TRP A 20 -18.66 17.13 -11.34
N LEU A 21 -19.10 17.62 -10.17
CA LEU A 21 -20.45 17.41 -9.66
C LEU A 21 -21.45 18.44 -10.19
N ALA A 22 -20.98 19.59 -10.67
CA ALA A 22 -21.84 20.61 -11.26
C ALA A 22 -22.63 20.07 -12.47
N ARG A 23 -23.89 20.51 -12.58
CA ARG A 23 -24.76 20.19 -13.74
C ARG A 23 -25.42 21.47 -14.25
N PRO A 24 -25.46 21.65 -15.58
CA PRO A 24 -24.85 20.84 -16.65
C PRO A 24 -23.32 20.98 -16.67
N LEU A 25 -22.61 19.95 -17.17
CA LEU A 25 -21.17 20.08 -17.45
C LEU A 25 -20.92 21.10 -18.55
N SER A 26 -19.87 21.89 -18.41
CA SER A 26 -19.41 22.80 -19.45
C SER A 26 -18.92 22.04 -20.68
N ASP A 27 -18.92 22.69 -21.86
CA ASP A 27 -18.40 22.07 -23.09
C ASP A 27 -16.90 21.77 -22.99
N ARG A 28 -16.16 22.54 -22.19
CA ARG A 28 -14.75 22.29 -21.88
C ARG A 28 -14.58 21.01 -21.05
N GLN A 29 -15.39 20.81 -20.01
CA GLN A 29 -15.39 19.56 -19.23
C GLN A 29 -15.79 18.35 -20.07
N LYS A 30 -16.80 18.48 -20.94
CA LYS A 30 -17.19 17.40 -21.86
C LYS A 30 -16.06 17.03 -22.82
N ARG A 31 -15.37 18.03 -23.37
CA ARG A 31 -14.21 17.81 -24.25
C ARG A 31 -13.08 17.12 -23.49
N TYR A 32 -12.74 17.62 -22.30
CA TYR A 32 -11.72 17.00 -21.45
C TYR A 32 -12.03 15.53 -21.18
N ALA A 33 -13.26 15.19 -20.77
CA ALA A 33 -13.69 13.82 -20.54
C ALA A 33 -13.66 12.95 -21.81
N ALA A 34 -13.99 13.52 -22.95
CA ALA A 34 -13.89 12.82 -24.24
C ALA A 34 -12.42 12.55 -24.62
N ASP A 35 -11.53 13.51 -24.40
CA ASP A 35 -10.10 13.38 -24.69
C ASP A 35 -9.43 12.32 -23.79
N ASP A 36 -9.85 12.17 -22.53
CA ASP A 36 -9.36 11.15 -21.62
C ASP A 36 -9.66 9.71 -22.12
N VAL A 37 -10.69 9.52 -22.95
CA VAL A 37 -11.12 8.21 -23.48
C VAL A 37 -10.72 8.01 -24.94
N LEU A 38 -10.78 9.07 -25.78
CA LEU A 38 -10.59 9.00 -27.21
C LEU A 38 -9.27 8.33 -27.64
N TYR A 39 -8.21 8.62 -26.91
CA TYR A 39 -6.86 8.13 -27.22
C TYR A 39 -6.53 6.78 -26.60
N LEU A 40 -7.32 6.29 -25.62
CA LEU A 40 -7.04 5.05 -24.90
C LEU A 40 -6.97 3.83 -25.84
N PHE A 41 -7.90 3.74 -26.78
CA PHE A 41 -7.93 2.61 -27.72
C PHE A 41 -6.72 2.57 -28.66
N ARG A 42 -6.27 3.73 -29.13
CA ARG A 42 -5.06 3.83 -29.97
C ARG A 42 -3.81 3.46 -29.17
N ILE A 43 -3.68 4.00 -27.95
CA ILE A 43 -2.56 3.68 -27.06
C ILE A 43 -2.57 2.20 -26.69
N TYR A 44 -3.74 1.63 -26.37
CA TYR A 44 -3.88 0.21 -26.09
C TYR A 44 -3.34 -0.67 -27.21
N LYS A 45 -3.69 -0.39 -28.48
CA LYS A 45 -3.17 -1.12 -29.63
C LYS A 45 -1.65 -1.02 -29.74
N LEU A 46 -1.11 0.20 -29.64
CA LEU A 46 0.34 0.41 -29.70
C LEU A 46 1.09 -0.32 -28.57
N LEU A 47 0.53 -0.31 -27.36
CA LEU A 47 1.12 -1.02 -26.22
C LEU A 47 1.06 -2.54 -26.41
N LEU A 48 -0.02 -3.09 -26.98
CA LEU A 48 -0.09 -4.52 -27.32
C LEU A 48 0.96 -4.89 -28.36
N GLU A 49 1.13 -4.11 -29.41
CA GLU A 49 2.16 -4.32 -30.43
C GLU A 49 3.57 -4.30 -29.82
N LEU A 50 3.86 -3.38 -28.90
CA LEU A 50 5.12 -3.31 -28.19
C LEU A 50 5.36 -4.54 -27.31
N LEU A 51 4.32 -5.00 -26.60
CA LEU A 51 4.40 -6.22 -25.77
C LEU A 51 4.64 -7.47 -26.62
N GLU A 52 4.02 -7.54 -27.80
CA GLU A 52 4.21 -8.63 -28.76
C GLU A 52 5.65 -8.64 -29.31
N GLN A 53 6.15 -7.50 -29.77
CA GLN A 53 7.54 -7.35 -30.23
C GLN A 53 8.57 -7.78 -29.18
N GLN A 54 8.27 -7.53 -27.90
CA GLN A 54 9.12 -7.90 -26.77
C GLN A 54 8.84 -9.30 -26.21
N GLN A 55 7.88 -10.04 -26.78
CA GLN A 55 7.42 -11.36 -26.29
C GLN A 55 6.97 -11.35 -24.82
N ARG A 56 6.31 -10.27 -24.37
CA ARG A 56 5.92 -10.05 -22.97
C ARG A 56 4.40 -10.04 -22.73
N GLN A 57 3.61 -10.50 -23.66
CA GLN A 57 2.14 -10.55 -23.54
C GLN A 57 1.69 -11.44 -22.37
N SER A 58 2.34 -12.60 -22.18
CA SER A 58 2.06 -13.49 -21.03
C SER A 58 2.39 -12.82 -19.70
N TRP A 59 3.50 -12.10 -19.63
CA TRP A 59 3.88 -11.34 -18.43
C TRP A 59 2.83 -10.30 -18.05
N PHE A 60 2.36 -9.55 -19.06
CA PHE A 60 1.30 -8.56 -18.86
C PHE A 60 -0.01 -9.21 -18.41
N ALA A 61 -0.40 -10.35 -18.99
CA ALA A 61 -1.61 -11.07 -18.59
C ALA A 61 -1.54 -11.51 -17.11
N GLU A 62 -0.40 -12.06 -16.67
CA GLU A 62 -0.16 -12.43 -15.27
C GLU A 62 -0.26 -11.21 -14.33
N GLU A 63 0.35 -10.05 -14.70
CA GLU A 63 0.24 -8.83 -13.91
C GLU A 63 -1.20 -8.34 -13.75
N MET A 64 -2.00 -8.43 -14.81
CA MET A 64 -3.41 -8.03 -14.76
C MET A 64 -4.24 -8.95 -13.86
N LEU A 65 -3.98 -10.25 -13.86
CA LEU A 65 -4.61 -11.22 -12.95
C LEU A 65 -4.21 -10.96 -11.50
N ASP A 66 -2.93 -10.69 -11.23
CA ASP A 66 -2.46 -10.33 -9.89
C ASP A 66 -3.10 -9.05 -9.36
N LEU A 67 -3.22 -8.02 -10.20
CA LEU A 67 -3.90 -6.78 -9.84
C LEU A 67 -5.37 -7.00 -9.49
N GLN A 68 -6.08 -7.86 -10.24
CA GLN A 68 -7.47 -8.21 -9.96
C GLN A 68 -7.60 -8.96 -8.63
N ARG A 69 -6.72 -9.94 -8.35
CA ARG A 69 -6.68 -10.67 -7.09
C ARG A 69 -6.46 -9.74 -5.90
N VAL A 70 -5.42 -8.91 -5.96
CA VAL A 70 -5.11 -7.93 -4.91
C VAL A 70 -6.24 -6.92 -4.70
N ALA A 71 -6.94 -6.53 -5.75
CA ALA A 71 -8.09 -5.62 -5.65
C ALA A 71 -9.30 -6.30 -4.96
N ALA A 72 -9.52 -7.59 -5.20
CA ALA A 72 -10.57 -8.38 -4.54
C ALA A 72 -10.25 -8.54 -3.04
N GLU A 73 -9.05 -9.00 -2.70
CA GLU A 73 -8.60 -9.17 -1.31
C GLU A 73 -8.68 -7.87 -0.49
N ARG A 74 -8.36 -6.71 -1.09
CA ARG A 74 -8.45 -5.40 -0.42
C ARG A 74 -9.86 -4.97 -0.06
N ARG A 75 -10.88 -5.49 -0.70
CA ARG A 75 -12.29 -5.19 -0.34
C ARG A 75 -12.72 -5.87 0.94
N GLU A 76 -12.14 -7.01 1.26
CA GLU A 76 -12.47 -7.84 2.42
C GLU A 76 -11.60 -7.53 3.64
N ALA A 77 -10.37 -7.06 3.44
CA ALA A 77 -9.43 -6.84 4.54
C ALA A 77 -9.63 -5.49 5.23
N LEU A 78 -10.21 -5.51 6.42
CA LEU A 78 -10.32 -4.36 7.33
C LEU A 78 -9.01 -4.07 8.10
N ASP A 79 -7.90 -4.70 7.75
CA ASP A 79 -6.62 -4.65 8.47
C ASP A 79 -5.84 -3.35 8.24
N TYR A 80 -6.53 -2.22 8.37
CA TYR A 80 -5.91 -0.90 8.22
C TYR A 80 -4.86 -0.61 9.29
N TYR A 81 -5.00 -1.18 10.48
CA TYR A 81 -4.06 -1.00 11.59
C TYR A 81 -2.66 -1.54 11.27
N LEU A 82 -2.54 -2.59 10.44
CA LEU A 82 -1.26 -3.13 9.97
C LEU A 82 -0.44 -2.14 9.13
N ARG A 83 -1.09 -1.09 8.62
CA ARG A 83 -0.46 -0.06 7.77
C ARG A 83 -0.04 1.17 8.55
N VAL A 84 -0.43 1.27 9.81
CA VAL A 84 -0.06 2.40 10.66
C VAL A 84 1.42 2.30 11.02
N LYS A 85 2.20 3.29 10.57
CA LYS A 85 3.64 3.31 10.80
C LYS A 85 3.95 3.37 12.30
N GLY A 86 4.64 2.37 12.82
CA GLY A 86 4.98 2.29 14.24
C GLY A 86 4.09 1.36 15.06
N ALA A 87 3.02 0.79 14.48
CA ALA A 87 2.12 -0.15 15.15
C ALA A 87 2.86 -1.38 15.74
N TRP A 88 3.98 -1.79 15.15
CA TRP A 88 4.84 -2.88 15.64
C TRP A 88 5.43 -2.65 17.04
N ARG A 89 5.34 -1.43 17.58
CA ARG A 89 5.84 -1.07 18.93
C ARG A 89 4.79 -1.31 20.02
N LEU A 90 3.55 -1.52 19.61
CA LEU A 90 2.42 -1.69 20.51
C LEU A 90 2.38 -3.13 21.02
N ASP A 91 2.02 -3.30 22.28
CA ASP A 91 1.64 -4.58 22.84
C ASP A 91 0.29 -5.05 22.26
N ALA A 92 -0.07 -6.31 22.51
CA ALA A 92 -1.27 -6.92 21.95
C ALA A 92 -2.56 -6.14 22.29
N LEU A 93 -2.69 -5.62 23.53
CA LEU A 93 -3.85 -4.83 23.93
C LEU A 93 -3.90 -3.48 23.22
N SER A 94 -2.79 -2.76 23.15
CA SER A 94 -2.69 -1.49 22.43
C SER A 94 -2.93 -1.69 20.93
N LEU A 95 -2.51 -2.83 20.39
CA LEU A 95 -2.75 -3.19 18.99
C LEU A 95 -4.23 -3.47 18.73
N ALA A 96 -4.94 -4.13 19.67
CA ALA A 96 -6.38 -4.31 19.62
C ALA A 96 -7.13 -2.97 19.63
N VAL A 97 -6.70 -2.03 20.49
CA VAL A 97 -7.22 -0.66 20.51
C VAL A 97 -6.99 0.03 19.16
N LEU A 98 -5.78 -0.05 18.60
CA LEU A 98 -5.47 0.53 17.31
C LEU A 98 -6.35 -0.04 16.19
N LYS A 99 -6.53 -1.37 16.16
CA LYS A 99 -7.41 -2.07 15.19
C LYS A 99 -8.82 -1.48 15.25
N ARG A 100 -9.41 -1.43 16.44
CA ARG A 100 -10.76 -0.92 16.65
C ARG A 100 -10.90 0.56 16.27
N LEU A 101 -9.95 1.39 16.65
CA LEU A 101 -9.92 2.80 16.25
C LEU A 101 -9.76 2.99 14.73
N CYS A 102 -9.01 2.14 14.05
CA CYS A 102 -8.90 2.15 12.59
C CYS A 102 -10.22 1.78 11.90
N GLU A 103 -10.95 0.80 12.42
CA GLU A 103 -12.27 0.39 11.94
C GLU A 103 -13.29 1.52 12.12
N TRP A 104 -13.36 2.09 13.32
CA TRP A 104 -14.20 3.25 13.60
C TRP A 104 -13.88 4.42 12.65
N ARG A 105 -12.60 4.75 12.47
CA ARG A 105 -12.18 5.84 11.58
C ARG A 105 -12.63 5.62 10.14
N GLU A 106 -12.54 4.38 9.65
CA GLU A 106 -13.01 4.03 8.30
C GLU A 106 -14.52 4.24 8.17
N GLN A 107 -15.31 3.80 9.15
CA GLN A 107 -16.76 4.01 9.17
C GLN A 107 -17.10 5.51 9.21
N ALA A 108 -16.45 6.28 10.08
CA ALA A 108 -16.65 7.73 10.18
C ALA A 108 -16.24 8.46 8.88
N ALA A 109 -15.16 8.03 8.22
CA ALA A 109 -14.70 8.59 6.97
C ALA A 109 -15.73 8.37 5.84
N ARG A 110 -16.28 7.16 5.74
CA ARG A 110 -17.35 6.84 4.79
C ARG A 110 -18.64 7.59 5.06
N ALA A 111 -19.09 7.62 6.32
CA ALA A 111 -20.31 8.31 6.71
C ALA A 111 -20.27 9.83 6.46
N LEU A 112 -19.08 10.44 6.54
CA LEU A 112 -18.85 11.86 6.33
C LEU A 112 -18.36 12.22 4.93
N ASP A 113 -18.17 11.21 4.07
CA ASP A 113 -17.56 11.36 2.74
C ASP A 113 -16.25 12.18 2.78
N LYS A 114 -15.34 11.77 3.68
CA LYS A 114 -14.06 12.44 3.89
C LYS A 114 -12.88 11.47 3.91
N PRO A 115 -11.69 11.94 3.49
CA PRO A 115 -10.46 11.15 3.67
C PRO A 115 -10.22 10.80 5.15
N ARG A 116 -9.71 9.61 5.42
CA ARG A 116 -9.40 9.12 6.78
C ARG A 116 -8.56 10.09 7.61
N SER A 117 -7.56 10.72 6.98
CA SER A 117 -6.68 11.70 7.62
C SER A 117 -7.40 12.98 8.05
N HIS A 118 -8.58 13.26 7.49
CA HIS A 118 -9.44 14.39 7.90
C HIS A 118 -10.33 14.04 9.10
N ILE A 119 -10.47 12.76 9.44
CA ILE A 119 -11.15 12.32 10.65
C ILE A 119 -10.14 12.33 11.80
N VAL A 120 -9.14 11.45 11.73
CA VAL A 120 -8.02 11.37 12.70
C VAL A 120 -6.77 10.88 11.97
N LYS A 121 -5.62 11.49 12.23
CA LYS A 121 -4.34 11.09 11.65
C LYS A 121 -3.80 9.79 12.25
N ASP A 122 -2.92 9.08 11.52
CA ASP A 122 -2.33 7.81 11.99
C ASP A 122 -1.50 7.96 13.27
N ASN A 123 -0.73 9.06 13.42
CA ASN A 123 0.06 9.32 14.63
C ASN A 123 -0.83 9.50 15.86
N VAL A 124 -1.97 10.20 15.71
CA VAL A 124 -2.95 10.37 16.78
C VAL A 124 -3.57 9.03 17.19
N LEU A 125 -3.93 8.17 16.22
CA LEU A 125 -4.46 6.83 16.53
C LEU A 125 -3.44 5.97 17.27
N LEU A 126 -2.16 6.06 16.88
CA LEU A 126 -1.09 5.34 17.54
C LEU A 126 -0.91 5.79 19.01
N GLU A 127 -0.95 7.08 19.24
CA GLU A 127 -0.84 7.66 20.58
C GLU A 127 -2.06 7.33 21.46
N LEU A 128 -3.27 7.40 20.91
CA LEU A 128 -4.50 6.96 21.57
C LEU A 128 -4.44 5.47 21.96
N ALA A 129 -3.95 4.63 21.08
CA ALA A 129 -3.81 3.21 21.32
C ALA A 129 -2.76 2.92 22.41
N ASN A 130 -1.67 3.67 22.44
CA ASN A 130 -0.63 3.52 23.45
C ASN A 130 -1.11 4.00 24.83
N ASN A 131 -1.72 5.19 24.90
CA ASN A 131 -2.10 5.86 26.14
C ASN A 131 -3.44 5.36 26.72
N LYS A 132 -4.31 4.80 25.88
CA LYS A 132 -5.64 4.28 26.27
C LYS A 132 -6.43 5.24 27.18
N PRO A 133 -6.69 6.50 26.73
CA PRO A 133 -7.37 7.51 27.55
C PRO A 133 -8.78 7.05 27.94
N THR A 134 -9.19 7.40 29.15
CA THR A 134 -10.51 7.09 29.72
C THR A 134 -11.39 8.33 29.90
N HIS A 135 -10.82 9.53 29.79
CA HIS A 135 -11.51 10.80 30.02
C HIS A 135 -11.19 11.82 28.94
N MET A 136 -12.15 12.72 28.66
CA MET A 136 -12.00 13.78 27.66
C MET A 136 -10.79 14.70 27.91
N SER A 137 -10.42 14.95 29.16
CA SER A 137 -9.26 15.77 29.52
C SER A 137 -7.94 15.19 28.98
N GLN A 138 -7.80 13.85 28.94
CA GLN A 138 -6.62 13.17 28.42
C GLN A 138 -6.53 13.27 26.89
N LEU A 139 -7.66 13.36 26.20
CA LEU A 139 -7.68 13.52 24.74
C LEU A 139 -7.11 14.88 24.30
N HIS A 140 -7.24 15.90 25.13
CA HIS A 140 -6.66 17.22 24.85
C HIS A 140 -5.13 17.27 25.01
N GLN A 141 -4.52 16.23 25.57
CA GLN A 141 -3.08 16.08 25.73
C GLN A 141 -2.42 15.32 24.57
N ILE A 142 -3.24 14.74 23.67
CA ILE A 142 -2.75 14.00 22.48
C ILE A 142 -2.20 15.01 21.46
N ASP A 143 -0.97 14.82 21.07
CA ASP A 143 -0.29 15.64 20.09
C ASP A 143 -0.99 15.58 18.72
N ASP A 144 -0.97 16.69 17.99
CA ASP A 144 -1.59 16.81 16.66
C ASP A 144 -3.11 16.56 16.58
N TRP A 145 -3.81 16.39 17.70
CA TRP A 145 -5.26 16.25 17.72
C TRP A 145 -5.96 17.53 18.15
N TYR A 146 -6.42 18.28 17.17
CA TYR A 146 -7.01 19.61 17.41
C TYR A 146 -8.28 19.56 18.26
N SER A 147 -8.46 20.51 19.15
CA SER A 147 -9.61 20.62 20.08
C SER A 147 -10.97 20.52 19.38
N ARG A 148 -11.10 21.02 18.14
CA ARG A 148 -12.32 20.88 17.34
C ARG A 148 -12.63 19.42 17.01
N SER A 149 -11.61 18.63 16.70
CA SER A 149 -11.75 17.20 16.40
C SER A 149 -12.01 16.40 17.66
N VAL A 150 -11.37 16.75 18.78
CA VAL A 150 -11.64 16.15 20.09
C VAL A 150 -13.10 16.37 20.48
N LYS A 151 -13.63 17.61 20.38
CA LYS A 151 -15.05 17.90 20.64
C LYS A 151 -16.01 17.11 19.77
N ARG A 152 -15.62 16.82 18.52
CA ARG A 152 -16.48 16.12 17.55
C ARG A 152 -16.46 14.60 17.72
N PHE A 153 -15.31 14.02 18.00
CA PHE A 153 -15.07 12.59 17.94
C PHE A 153 -14.64 11.95 19.27
N GLY A 154 -14.33 12.77 20.28
CA GLY A 154 -13.70 12.29 21.51
C GLY A 154 -14.54 11.28 22.28
N GLU A 155 -15.85 11.50 22.43
CA GLU A 155 -16.75 10.56 23.11
C GLU A 155 -16.78 9.20 22.39
N GLN A 156 -16.87 9.22 21.06
CA GLN A 156 -16.86 7.98 20.25
C GLN A 156 -15.54 7.23 20.42
N VAL A 157 -14.42 7.96 20.37
CA VAL A 157 -13.09 7.37 20.56
C VAL A 157 -12.94 6.73 21.93
N LEU A 158 -13.40 7.39 23.00
CA LEU A 158 -13.39 6.82 24.35
C LEU A 158 -14.25 5.55 24.45
N GLN A 159 -15.42 5.54 23.81
CA GLN A 159 -16.27 4.36 23.75
C GLN A 159 -15.60 3.20 22.99
N GLU A 160 -14.95 3.49 21.85
CA GLU A 160 -14.25 2.47 21.08
C GLU A 160 -13.08 1.87 21.88
N ILE A 161 -12.33 2.69 22.62
CA ILE A 161 -11.25 2.22 23.50
C ILE A 161 -11.81 1.35 24.63
N ALA A 162 -12.90 1.77 25.28
CA ALA A 162 -13.52 1.04 26.37
C ALA A 162 -14.15 -0.29 25.94
N ASN A 163 -14.56 -0.41 24.68
CA ASN A 163 -15.25 -1.59 24.12
C ASN A 163 -14.29 -2.61 23.50
N VAL A 164 -12.98 -2.52 23.73
CA VAL A 164 -12.02 -3.51 23.24
C VAL A 164 -12.20 -4.82 23.98
N ASP A 165 -12.32 -5.91 23.22
CA ASP A 165 -12.36 -7.26 23.80
C ASP A 165 -10.96 -7.70 24.24
N HIS A 166 -10.76 -7.89 25.52
CA HIS A 166 -9.50 -8.33 26.10
C HIS A 166 -9.21 -9.82 25.87
N ASN A 167 -10.18 -10.60 25.38
CA ASN A 167 -10.02 -12.03 25.12
C ASN A 167 -9.70 -12.32 23.64
N ASP A 168 -9.90 -11.37 22.73
CA ASP A 168 -9.60 -11.46 21.29
C ASP A 168 -8.53 -10.43 20.92
N LEU A 169 -7.31 -10.68 21.36
CA LEU A 169 -6.17 -9.81 21.07
C LEU A 169 -5.47 -10.27 19.78
N PRO A 170 -5.09 -9.35 18.89
CA PRO A 170 -4.28 -9.69 17.74
C PRO A 170 -2.86 -10.09 18.14
N ASP A 171 -2.22 -10.91 17.31
CA ASP A 171 -0.81 -11.21 17.45
C ASP A 171 0.04 -9.95 17.36
N GLU A 172 1.14 -9.89 18.11
CA GLU A 172 2.10 -8.81 18.01
C GLU A 172 2.69 -8.71 16.61
N LEU A 173 2.89 -7.48 16.16
CA LEU A 173 3.45 -7.26 14.82
C LEU A 173 4.96 -7.53 14.80
N PRO A 174 5.47 -8.10 13.70
CA PRO A 174 6.89 -8.39 13.58
C PRO A 174 7.73 -7.13 13.72
N GLN A 175 8.76 -7.20 14.55
CA GLN A 175 9.71 -6.11 14.72
C GLN A 175 10.50 -5.83 13.43
N PRO A 176 11.07 -4.62 13.27
CA PRO A 176 11.96 -4.32 12.16
C PRO A 176 13.11 -5.31 12.07
N LEU A 177 13.54 -5.60 10.86
CA LEU A 177 14.71 -6.45 10.62
C LEU A 177 15.94 -5.91 11.35
N SER A 178 16.77 -6.80 11.89
CA SER A 178 18.05 -6.45 12.49
C SER A 178 18.94 -5.69 11.48
N ARG A 179 19.97 -4.99 11.98
CA ARG A 179 20.89 -4.26 11.11
C ARG A 179 21.58 -5.20 10.10
N ALA A 180 22.04 -6.36 10.56
CA ALA A 180 22.70 -7.34 9.69
C ALA A 180 21.76 -7.83 8.58
N VAL A 181 20.54 -8.23 8.90
CA VAL A 181 19.53 -8.65 7.91
C VAL A 181 19.11 -7.49 6.99
N SER A 182 19.07 -6.26 7.51
CA SER A 182 18.79 -5.06 6.70
C SER A 182 19.91 -4.79 5.67
N ASP A 183 21.16 -5.15 5.97
CA ASP A 183 22.27 -5.02 5.01
C ASP A 183 22.17 -6.10 3.92
N VAL A 184 21.70 -7.31 4.24
CA VAL A 184 21.36 -8.32 3.22
C VAL A 184 20.22 -7.82 2.33
N MET A 185 19.18 -7.21 2.88
CA MET A 185 18.10 -6.61 2.08
C MET A 185 18.63 -5.55 1.09
N LYS A 186 19.66 -4.77 1.46
CA LYS A 186 20.27 -3.81 0.52
C LYS A 186 20.94 -4.52 -0.64
N LYS A 187 21.70 -5.60 -0.37
CA LYS A 187 22.32 -6.42 -1.42
C LYS A 187 21.27 -7.04 -2.36
N MET A 188 20.19 -7.60 -1.80
CA MET A 188 19.08 -8.12 -2.60
C MET A 188 18.48 -7.05 -3.51
N ARG A 189 18.30 -5.82 -3.01
CA ARG A 189 17.82 -4.69 -3.83
C ARG A 189 18.76 -4.33 -4.97
N VAL A 190 20.06 -4.38 -4.74
CA VAL A 190 21.07 -4.13 -5.79
C VAL A 190 20.90 -5.20 -6.88
N SER A 191 20.87 -6.48 -6.50
CA SER A 191 20.67 -7.59 -7.44
C SER A 191 19.38 -7.45 -8.26
N ILE A 192 18.26 -7.05 -7.62
CA ILE A 192 16.99 -6.79 -8.33
C ILE A 192 17.09 -5.57 -9.27
N ASN A 193 17.81 -4.51 -8.89
CA ASN A 193 18.02 -3.35 -9.77
C ASN A 193 18.80 -3.75 -11.03
N GLU A 194 19.90 -4.47 -10.88
CA GLU A 194 20.72 -4.96 -11.99
C GLU A 194 19.91 -5.87 -12.93
N LEU A 195 19.11 -6.78 -12.35
CA LEU A 195 18.23 -7.64 -13.11
C LEU A 195 17.17 -6.85 -13.90
N ALA A 196 16.57 -5.84 -13.26
CA ALA A 196 15.55 -4.98 -13.85
C ALA A 196 16.13 -4.14 -15.02
N GLU A 197 17.33 -3.59 -14.84
CA GLU A 197 18.06 -2.85 -15.89
C GLU A 197 18.37 -3.76 -17.09
N ASN A 198 18.88 -4.96 -16.84
CA ASN A 198 19.20 -5.93 -17.89
C ASN A 198 17.97 -6.36 -18.69
N GLN A 199 16.80 -6.40 -18.03
CA GLN A 199 15.53 -6.73 -18.66
C GLN A 199 14.76 -5.52 -19.20
N ALA A 200 15.27 -4.30 -18.99
CA ALA A 200 14.60 -3.04 -19.35
C ALA A 200 13.14 -2.97 -18.81
N ILE A 201 12.95 -3.34 -17.55
CA ILE A 201 11.65 -3.26 -16.84
C ILE A 201 11.82 -2.57 -15.48
N PRO A 202 10.76 -1.92 -14.97
CA PRO A 202 10.78 -1.35 -13.63
C PRO A 202 11.04 -2.43 -12.56
N LYS A 203 11.94 -2.15 -11.61
CA LYS A 203 12.29 -3.07 -10.51
C LYS A 203 11.10 -3.47 -9.65
N GLU A 204 10.11 -2.60 -9.53
CA GLU A 204 8.89 -2.83 -8.79
C GLU A 204 8.05 -3.98 -9.38
N LEU A 205 8.20 -4.23 -10.67
CA LEU A 205 7.59 -5.39 -11.33
C LEU A 205 8.37 -6.67 -11.05
N MET A 206 9.68 -6.60 -10.81
CA MET A 206 10.50 -7.78 -10.47
C MET A 206 10.18 -8.29 -9.06
N CYS A 207 10.49 -7.49 -8.05
CA CYS A 207 10.30 -7.83 -6.65
C CYS A 207 10.14 -6.57 -5.82
N ASN A 208 9.08 -6.49 -5.02
CA ASN A 208 8.83 -5.34 -4.18
C ASN A 208 9.46 -5.49 -2.78
N LYS A 209 9.50 -4.38 -2.02
CA LYS A 209 10.10 -4.36 -0.68
C LYS A 209 9.49 -5.38 0.28
N LYS A 210 8.16 -5.59 0.22
CA LYS A 210 7.47 -6.50 1.13
C LYS A 210 7.81 -7.96 0.84
N GLU A 211 7.96 -8.30 -0.44
CA GLU A 211 8.39 -9.63 -0.86
C GLU A 211 9.81 -9.92 -0.37
N LEU A 212 10.76 -8.97 -0.55
CA LEU A 212 12.12 -9.11 -0.02
C LEU A 212 12.14 -9.26 1.50
N GLU A 213 11.33 -8.46 2.21
CA GLU A 213 11.22 -8.54 3.66
C GLU A 213 10.63 -9.88 4.12
N SER A 214 9.61 -10.39 3.43
CA SER A 214 8.99 -11.69 3.71
C SER A 214 9.98 -12.84 3.52
N ILE A 215 10.75 -12.85 2.43
CA ILE A 215 11.80 -13.85 2.17
C ILE A 215 12.82 -13.85 3.31
N LEU A 216 13.34 -12.67 3.68
CA LEU A 216 14.35 -12.56 4.73
C LEU A 216 13.84 -13.00 6.09
N ARG A 217 12.60 -12.68 6.46
CA ARG A 217 12.00 -13.12 7.73
C ARG A 217 11.94 -14.63 7.82
N THR A 218 11.42 -15.27 6.79
CA THR A 218 11.31 -16.74 6.77
C THR A 218 12.68 -17.40 6.68
N THR A 219 13.67 -16.78 6.04
CA THR A 219 15.05 -17.29 5.98
C THR A 219 15.72 -17.25 7.35
N VAL A 220 15.57 -16.17 8.11
CA VAL A 220 16.07 -16.05 9.49
C VAL A 220 15.43 -17.09 10.42
N GLU A 221 14.18 -17.48 10.16
CA GLU A 221 13.49 -18.56 10.89
C GLU A 221 13.91 -19.98 10.45
N GLY A 222 14.90 -20.09 9.55
CA GLY A 222 15.41 -21.37 9.03
C GLY A 222 14.63 -21.95 7.86
N LYS A 223 13.70 -21.20 7.27
CA LYS A 223 12.91 -21.65 6.11
C LYS A 223 12.84 -20.53 5.07
N CYS A 224 13.57 -20.65 3.98
CA CYS A 224 13.41 -19.72 2.87
C CYS A 224 12.10 -20.00 2.12
N VAL A 225 11.09 -19.14 2.34
CA VAL A 225 9.79 -19.25 1.68
C VAL A 225 9.66 -18.15 0.63
N TRP A 226 9.49 -18.56 -0.61
CA TRP A 226 9.31 -17.66 -1.73
C TRP A 226 7.83 -17.23 -1.84
N PRO A 227 7.54 -15.93 -1.99
CA PRO A 227 6.18 -15.46 -2.30
C PRO A 227 5.62 -16.12 -3.55
N VAL A 228 4.33 -16.48 -3.53
CA VAL A 228 3.65 -17.16 -4.67
C VAL A 228 3.87 -16.40 -5.98
N ARG A 229 3.79 -15.08 -5.97
CA ARG A 229 4.04 -14.23 -7.15
C ARG A 229 5.44 -14.40 -7.76
N LEU A 230 6.44 -14.85 -6.98
CA LEU A 230 7.78 -15.13 -7.46
C LEU A 230 7.95 -16.58 -7.92
N VAL A 231 7.18 -17.52 -7.38
CA VAL A 231 7.26 -18.94 -7.73
C VAL A 231 6.48 -19.22 -9.01
N ASP A 232 5.24 -18.72 -9.04
CA ASP A 232 4.32 -18.94 -10.16
C ASP A 232 4.48 -17.78 -11.15
N GLY A 233 4.94 -18.13 -12.39
CA GLY A 233 4.98 -17.18 -13.47
C GLY A 233 6.38 -16.77 -13.94
N TRP A 234 6.43 -15.69 -14.73
CA TRP A 234 7.61 -15.28 -15.49
C TRP A 234 8.82 -14.85 -14.62
N ARG A 235 8.57 -14.46 -13.35
CA ARG A 235 9.63 -13.98 -12.45
C ARG A 235 10.51 -15.08 -11.89
N GLY A 236 9.94 -16.27 -11.67
CA GLY A 236 10.58 -17.34 -10.92
C GLY A 236 11.95 -17.71 -11.46
N SER A 237 12.06 -17.87 -12.77
CA SER A 237 13.30 -18.25 -13.44
C SER A 237 14.41 -17.19 -13.36
N MET A 238 14.08 -15.93 -13.08
CA MET A 238 15.03 -14.82 -13.07
C MET A 238 15.31 -14.32 -11.66
N VAL A 239 14.27 -14.08 -10.86
CA VAL A 239 14.36 -13.44 -9.56
C VAL A 239 14.87 -14.40 -8.50
N ILE A 240 14.35 -15.63 -8.46
CA ILE A 240 14.72 -16.63 -7.44
C ILE A 240 16.22 -16.95 -7.48
N PRO A 241 16.83 -17.30 -8.62
CA PRO A 241 18.28 -17.57 -8.67
C PRO A 241 19.12 -16.39 -8.26
N ALA A 242 18.75 -15.18 -8.69
CA ALA A 242 19.48 -13.97 -8.36
C ALA A 242 19.46 -13.65 -6.85
N LEU A 243 18.32 -13.81 -6.20
CA LEU A 243 18.17 -13.60 -4.77
C LEU A 243 18.77 -14.74 -3.94
N GLN A 244 18.68 -15.98 -4.41
CA GLN A 244 19.28 -17.14 -3.75
C GLN A 244 20.80 -16.98 -3.60
N LEU A 245 21.47 -16.52 -4.66
CA LEU A 245 22.92 -16.23 -4.61
C LEU A 245 23.28 -15.22 -3.51
N VAL A 246 22.45 -14.20 -3.31
CA VAL A 246 22.67 -13.20 -2.25
C VAL A 246 22.45 -13.82 -0.87
N ILE A 247 21.45 -14.67 -0.71
CA ILE A 247 21.12 -15.38 0.53
C ILE A 247 22.27 -16.31 0.90
N ASP A 248 22.69 -17.17 -0.04
CA ASP A 248 23.76 -18.19 0.18
C ASP A 248 25.12 -17.57 0.48
N SER A 249 25.36 -16.33 0.01
CA SER A 249 26.61 -15.60 0.27
C SER A 249 26.58 -14.78 1.57
N SER A 250 25.52 -14.91 2.39
CA SER A 250 25.32 -14.04 3.55
C SER A 250 25.45 -14.81 4.87
N ASP A 251 26.47 -14.49 5.66
CA ASP A 251 26.68 -15.09 7.01
C ASP A 251 25.68 -14.58 8.07
N ALA A 252 24.75 -13.70 7.71
CA ALA A 252 23.80 -13.05 8.63
C ALA A 252 22.42 -13.69 8.65
N LEU A 253 22.21 -14.78 7.91
CA LEU A 253 20.92 -15.45 7.72
C LEU A 253 20.94 -16.87 8.27
#